data_4325f986ba2ef6472b25485c65ff5aa4
#
_entry.id   4325f986ba2ef6472b25485c65ff5aa4
#
_cell.length_a   1.000
_cell.length_b   1.000
_cell.length_c   1.000
_cell.angle_alpha   90.00
_cell.angle_beta   90.00
_cell.angle_gamma   90.00
#
_symmetry.space_group_name_H-M   'P 1'
#
loop_
_entity.id
_entity.type
_entity.pdbx_description
1 polymer ?
#
loop_
_entity_poly.entity_id
_entity_poly.type
_entity_poly.pdbx_seq_one_letter_code
_entity_poly.pdbx_strand_id
1 'polypeptide(L)'
;MVRMTVLASGSRGNSTVVSTDSTRLLVDAGLSCRELMKRLHAAGEDPERLDGIVITHEHQDHVQGLAVLARKLDIPVYFTEATHRAWVRWMTPQKRTTYAEWLAARKVEKERSSLAPHPTDLTAHPTNDESVRRMGHPEFHPTDLAPHPTNDEPVRRMGHPEVSADAEFCEEKPKDPAELTRLPAVEYFRAGEKFCVGDIEVLPFTIPHDAADPVGFVFQSQGVRVAIATDLGYLAPNAKAALRRCDVLMIESNHDLEMLRDGPYPWSVKQRVMSRVGHLSNHALAEYLTGDYDGYAQTVVLAHLSESNNLPELAQMSAERALGGQMPLLGNRVMLAAQEHPLAPIVL
;
A
#
# COMPACT_ATOMS: atom_id res chain seq x y z
N MET A 1 8.05 -11.29 -25.32
CA MET A 1 7.48 -9.92 -25.30
C MET A 1 7.03 -9.62 -23.87
N VAL A 2 7.42 -8.46 -23.31
CA VAL A 2 6.99 -8.02 -21.98
C VAL A 2 5.96 -6.90 -22.15
N ARG A 3 4.89 -6.93 -21.36
CA ARG A 3 3.80 -5.97 -21.46
C ARG A 3 3.40 -5.49 -20.07
N MET A 4 3.14 -4.20 -19.94
CA MET A 4 2.57 -3.58 -18.75
C MET A 4 1.26 -2.89 -19.10
N THR A 5 0.19 -3.19 -18.36
CA THR A 5 -1.15 -2.62 -18.57
C THR A 5 -1.67 -2.07 -17.25
N VAL A 6 -1.70 -0.74 -17.10
CA VAL A 6 -2.26 -0.10 -15.90
C VAL A 6 -3.78 -0.06 -16.04
N LEU A 7 -4.49 -0.76 -15.16
CA LEU A 7 -5.95 -0.83 -15.16
C LEU A 7 -6.59 0.35 -14.41
N ALA A 8 -5.93 0.79 -13.34
CA ALA A 8 -6.30 1.94 -12.54
C ALA A 8 -5.12 2.40 -11.69
N SER A 9 -5.07 3.70 -11.40
CA SER A 9 -4.11 4.26 -10.44
C SER A 9 -4.65 5.51 -9.78
N GLY A 10 -4.71 5.52 -8.45
CA GLY A 10 -5.19 6.63 -7.63
C GLY A 10 -5.85 6.15 -6.33
N SER A 11 -6.32 7.09 -5.52
CA SER A 11 -6.83 6.86 -4.15
C SER A 11 -8.08 5.99 -4.05
N ARG A 12 -8.74 5.66 -5.18
CA ARG A 12 -9.94 4.82 -5.21
C ARG A 12 -9.68 3.41 -5.72
N GLY A 13 -8.46 3.09 -6.08
CA GLY A 13 -8.06 1.75 -6.45
C GLY A 13 -6.90 1.71 -7.43
N ASN A 14 -5.95 0.84 -7.14
CA ASN A 14 -4.75 0.60 -7.91
C ASN A 14 -4.74 -0.84 -8.43
N SER A 15 -4.39 -1.02 -9.69
CA SER A 15 -4.23 -2.35 -10.27
C SER A 15 -3.47 -2.26 -11.58
N THR A 16 -2.45 -3.11 -11.76
CA THR A 16 -1.61 -3.15 -12.96
C THR A 16 -1.31 -4.59 -13.34
N VAL A 17 -1.40 -4.93 -14.62
CA VAL A 17 -0.95 -6.23 -15.14
C VAL A 17 0.47 -6.09 -15.67
N VAL A 18 1.35 -7.01 -15.26
CA VAL A 18 2.66 -7.23 -15.89
C VAL A 18 2.65 -8.62 -16.48
N SER A 19 2.90 -8.74 -17.79
CA SER A 19 2.78 -10.01 -18.47
C SER A 19 3.88 -10.26 -19.48
N THR A 20 4.11 -11.54 -19.74
CA THR A 20 4.89 -12.08 -20.86
C THR A 20 3.98 -12.88 -21.78
N ASP A 21 4.54 -13.60 -22.73
CA ASP A 21 3.78 -14.52 -23.57
C ASP A 21 3.19 -15.70 -22.75
N SER A 22 3.86 -16.09 -21.66
CA SER A 22 3.53 -17.27 -20.84
C SER A 22 2.97 -16.95 -19.46
N THR A 23 3.31 -15.81 -18.85
CA THR A 23 2.97 -15.48 -17.46
C THR A 23 2.28 -14.13 -17.35
N ARG A 24 1.27 -14.03 -16.49
CA ARG A 24 0.54 -12.77 -16.19
C ARG A 24 0.36 -12.60 -14.70
N LEU A 25 0.91 -11.50 -14.17
CA LEU A 25 0.77 -11.10 -12.78
C LEU A 25 -0.09 -9.85 -12.67
N LEU A 26 -1.06 -9.89 -11.76
CA LEU A 26 -1.77 -8.68 -11.34
C LEU A 26 -1.07 -8.09 -10.12
N VAL A 27 -0.67 -6.83 -10.22
CA VAL A 27 -0.12 -6.05 -9.11
C VAL A 27 -1.27 -5.26 -8.50
N ASP A 28 -1.63 -5.58 -7.29
CA ASP A 28 -2.76 -5.06 -6.53
C ASP A 28 -4.15 -5.31 -7.15
N ALA A 29 -5.15 -5.41 -6.29
CA ALA A 29 -6.55 -5.62 -6.64
C ALA A 29 -7.43 -4.58 -5.94
N GLY A 30 -7.10 -3.30 -6.13
CA GLY A 30 -7.66 -2.17 -5.40
C GLY A 30 -9.07 -1.75 -5.82
N LEU A 31 -9.61 -2.33 -6.88
CA LEU A 31 -10.97 -2.11 -7.33
C LEU A 31 -11.87 -3.31 -6.97
N SER A 32 -13.19 -3.14 -7.01
CA SER A 32 -14.09 -4.30 -6.87
C SER A 32 -13.79 -5.37 -7.93
N CYS A 33 -14.02 -6.66 -7.60
CA CYS A 33 -13.80 -7.77 -8.54
C CYS A 33 -14.55 -7.54 -9.87
N ARG A 34 -15.78 -7.04 -9.83
CA ARG A 34 -16.56 -6.70 -11.02
C ARG A 34 -15.87 -5.66 -11.90
N GLU A 35 -15.34 -4.58 -11.30
CA GLU A 35 -14.67 -3.52 -12.03
C GLU A 35 -13.31 -3.98 -12.56
N LEU A 36 -12.57 -4.80 -11.80
CA LEU A 36 -11.33 -5.43 -12.27
C LEU A 36 -11.56 -6.29 -13.52
N MET A 37 -12.55 -7.19 -13.48
CA MET A 37 -12.90 -8.03 -14.63
C MET A 37 -13.27 -7.20 -15.85
N LYS A 38 -14.08 -6.15 -15.67
CA LYS A 38 -14.46 -5.24 -16.75
C LYS A 38 -13.24 -4.52 -17.37
N ARG A 39 -12.32 -4.00 -16.53
CA ARG A 39 -11.13 -3.28 -17.01
C ARG A 39 -10.10 -4.21 -17.65
N LEU A 40 -9.91 -5.42 -17.14
CA LEU A 40 -9.09 -6.44 -17.78
C LEU A 40 -9.57 -6.69 -19.21
N HIS A 41 -10.87 -6.99 -19.39
CA HIS A 41 -11.42 -7.18 -20.73
C HIS A 41 -11.30 -5.95 -21.62
N ALA A 42 -11.58 -4.75 -21.09
CA ALA A 42 -11.48 -3.49 -21.85
C ALA A 42 -10.03 -3.19 -22.30
N ALA A 43 -9.05 -3.61 -21.51
CA ALA A 43 -7.63 -3.48 -21.83
C ALA A 43 -7.09 -4.60 -22.74
N GLY A 44 -7.93 -5.57 -23.12
CA GLY A 44 -7.53 -6.73 -23.92
C GLY A 44 -6.72 -7.76 -23.14
N GLU A 45 -6.82 -7.73 -21.79
CA GLU A 45 -6.27 -8.76 -20.91
C GLU A 45 -7.32 -9.84 -20.65
N ASP A 46 -6.90 -11.09 -20.70
CA ASP A 46 -7.76 -12.22 -20.36
C ASP A 46 -7.62 -12.53 -18.85
N PRO A 47 -8.67 -12.30 -18.03
CA PRO A 47 -8.61 -12.57 -16.60
C PRO A 47 -8.34 -14.03 -16.25
N GLU A 48 -8.79 -14.96 -17.07
CA GLU A 48 -8.64 -16.41 -16.86
C GLU A 48 -7.19 -16.88 -17.05
N ARG A 49 -6.34 -16.02 -17.61
CA ARG A 49 -4.92 -16.27 -17.82
C ARG A 49 -4.03 -15.59 -16.80
N LEU A 50 -4.60 -15.05 -15.72
CA LEU A 50 -3.81 -14.54 -14.60
C LEU A 50 -3.23 -15.72 -13.81
N ASP A 51 -1.92 -15.69 -13.57
CA ASP A 51 -1.20 -16.73 -12.82
C ASP A 51 -1.07 -16.41 -11.34
N GLY A 52 -1.32 -15.16 -10.93
CA GLY A 52 -1.26 -14.75 -9.54
C GLY A 52 -1.46 -13.26 -9.33
N ILE A 53 -1.63 -12.89 -8.07
CA ILE A 53 -1.76 -11.50 -7.62
C ILE A 53 -0.61 -11.21 -6.67
N VAL A 54 0.17 -10.16 -6.91
CA VAL A 54 1.21 -9.67 -5.99
C VAL A 54 0.72 -8.39 -5.32
N ILE A 55 0.87 -8.29 -4.01
CA ILE A 55 0.33 -7.18 -3.22
C ILE A 55 1.46 -6.31 -2.70
N THR A 56 1.34 -5.00 -2.92
CA THR A 56 2.27 -3.98 -2.43
C THR A 56 2.10 -3.76 -0.93
N HIS A 57 0.87 -3.57 -0.46
CA HIS A 57 0.51 -3.36 0.94
C HIS A 57 -1.01 -3.52 1.17
N GLU A 58 -1.47 -3.43 2.43
CA GLU A 58 -2.82 -3.80 2.84
C GLU A 58 -3.90 -2.71 2.73
N HIS A 59 -3.60 -1.51 2.25
CA HIS A 59 -4.60 -0.44 2.15
C HIS A 59 -5.75 -0.81 1.20
N GLN A 60 -6.94 -0.28 1.48
CA GLN A 60 -8.17 -0.66 0.81
C GLN A 60 -8.10 -0.49 -0.72
N ASP A 61 -7.50 0.58 -1.17
CA ASP A 61 -7.31 0.91 -2.59
C ASP A 61 -6.28 0.02 -3.29
N HIS A 62 -5.69 -0.98 -2.58
CA HIS A 62 -4.82 -2.02 -3.13
C HIS A 62 -5.40 -3.42 -2.99
N VAL A 63 -6.36 -3.64 -2.08
CA VAL A 63 -6.86 -5.00 -1.76
C VAL A 63 -8.38 -5.13 -1.77
N GLN A 64 -9.15 -4.13 -2.19
CA GLN A 64 -10.61 -4.11 -2.12
C GLN A 64 -11.28 -5.31 -2.79
N GLY A 65 -10.82 -5.72 -3.96
CA GLY A 65 -11.37 -6.86 -4.71
C GLY A 65 -10.63 -8.17 -4.52
N LEU A 66 -9.53 -8.16 -3.75
CA LEU A 66 -8.55 -9.24 -3.69
C LEU A 66 -9.14 -10.61 -3.41
N ALA A 67 -9.85 -10.77 -2.28
CA ALA A 67 -10.36 -12.08 -1.87
C ALA A 67 -11.39 -12.65 -2.86
N VAL A 68 -12.25 -11.78 -3.40
CA VAL A 68 -13.28 -12.20 -4.36
C VAL A 68 -12.64 -12.58 -5.69
N LEU A 69 -11.69 -11.78 -6.18
CA LEU A 69 -11.01 -12.03 -7.45
C LEU A 69 -10.15 -13.31 -7.38
N ALA A 70 -9.34 -13.46 -6.34
CA ALA A 70 -8.48 -14.64 -6.17
C ALA A 70 -9.29 -15.94 -6.12
N ARG A 71 -10.40 -15.97 -5.36
CA ARG A 71 -11.29 -17.13 -5.31
C ARG A 71 -12.00 -17.40 -6.64
N LYS A 72 -12.43 -16.34 -7.34
CA LYS A 72 -13.11 -16.47 -8.62
C LYS A 72 -12.23 -17.11 -9.69
N LEU A 73 -10.94 -16.76 -9.70
CA LEU A 73 -9.96 -17.22 -10.68
C LEU A 73 -9.14 -18.41 -10.18
N ASP A 74 -9.28 -18.79 -8.92
CA ASP A 74 -8.53 -19.87 -8.24
C ASP A 74 -7.01 -19.71 -8.35
N ILE A 75 -6.52 -18.48 -8.14
CA ILE A 75 -5.10 -18.11 -8.29
C ILE A 75 -4.43 -17.75 -6.97
N PRO A 76 -3.11 -18.00 -6.82
CA PRO A 76 -2.35 -17.66 -5.63
C PRO A 76 -2.21 -16.15 -5.44
N VAL A 77 -2.04 -15.75 -4.17
CA VAL A 77 -1.76 -14.36 -3.78
C VAL A 77 -0.42 -14.30 -3.06
N TYR A 78 0.44 -13.40 -3.51
CA TYR A 78 1.78 -13.18 -3.00
C TYR A 78 1.81 -11.94 -2.11
N PHE A 79 2.28 -12.08 -0.86
CA PHE A 79 2.36 -11.01 0.14
C PHE A 79 3.71 -11.01 0.86
N THR A 80 4.04 -9.92 1.56
CA THR A 80 4.85 -10.06 2.76
C THR A 80 3.96 -10.61 3.90
N GLU A 81 4.56 -11.36 4.83
CA GLU A 81 3.80 -11.95 5.93
C GLU A 81 3.11 -10.89 6.80
N ALA A 82 3.76 -9.73 6.99
CA ALA A 82 3.22 -8.63 7.78
C ALA A 82 2.01 -7.97 7.09
N THR A 83 2.09 -7.73 5.77
CA THR A 83 0.98 -7.22 4.95
C THR A 83 -0.22 -8.16 5.01
N HIS A 84 -0.01 -9.47 4.84
CA HIS A 84 -1.10 -10.46 4.92
C HIS A 84 -1.78 -10.45 6.30
N ARG A 85 -1.00 -10.46 7.38
CA ARG A 85 -1.54 -10.40 8.75
C ARG A 85 -2.31 -9.12 9.01
N ALA A 86 -1.83 -7.97 8.51
CA ALA A 86 -2.50 -6.69 8.65
C ALA A 86 -3.81 -6.65 7.86
N TRP A 87 -3.82 -7.14 6.62
CA TRP A 87 -5.02 -7.29 5.81
C TRP A 87 -6.08 -8.19 6.48
N VAL A 88 -5.70 -9.38 6.97
CA VAL A 88 -6.61 -10.28 7.71
C VAL A 88 -7.19 -9.58 8.93
N ARG A 89 -6.35 -8.88 9.72
CA ARG A 89 -6.79 -8.15 10.90
C ARG A 89 -7.80 -7.06 10.55
N TRP A 90 -7.56 -6.34 9.46
CA TRP A 90 -8.45 -5.27 9.01
C TRP A 90 -9.79 -5.80 8.49
N MET A 91 -9.79 -6.92 7.77
CA MET A 91 -10.99 -7.57 7.24
C MET A 91 -11.81 -8.27 8.33
N THR A 92 -11.19 -8.67 9.44
CA THR A 92 -11.86 -9.36 10.54
C THR A 92 -12.58 -8.36 11.43
N PRO A 93 -13.92 -8.44 11.61
CA PRO A 93 -14.66 -7.55 12.48
C PRO A 93 -14.12 -7.62 13.91
N GLN A 94 -13.51 -6.56 14.39
CA GLN A 94 -13.12 -6.45 15.79
C GLN A 94 -14.41 -6.31 16.61
N LYS A 95 -14.68 -7.24 17.55
CA LYS A 95 -15.69 -7.01 18.57
C LYS A 95 -15.27 -5.76 19.34
N ARG A 96 -15.98 -4.65 19.11
CA ARG A 96 -15.80 -3.46 19.94
C ARG A 96 -16.28 -3.80 21.34
N THR A 97 -15.36 -4.15 22.22
CA THR A 97 -15.64 -4.28 23.64
C THR A 97 -15.99 -2.89 24.16
N THR A 98 -17.19 -2.73 24.67
CA THR A 98 -17.58 -1.48 25.35
C THR A 98 -16.68 -1.29 26.56
N TYR A 99 -16.50 -0.03 27.01
CA TYR A 99 -15.73 0.24 28.22
C TYR A 99 -16.24 -0.55 29.44
N ALA A 100 -17.56 -0.77 29.53
CA ALA A 100 -18.18 -1.59 30.57
C ALA A 100 -17.77 -3.08 30.49
N GLU A 101 -17.72 -3.67 29.31
CA GLU A 101 -17.25 -5.05 29.08
C GLU A 101 -15.76 -5.19 29.38
N TRP A 102 -14.95 -4.19 29.01
CA TRP A 102 -13.52 -4.14 29.30
C TRP A 102 -13.25 -4.05 30.78
N LEU A 103 -14.03 -3.20 31.52
CA LEU A 103 -13.96 -3.12 33.00
C LEU A 103 -14.39 -4.43 33.65
N ALA A 104 -15.45 -5.08 33.16
CA ALA A 104 -15.90 -6.36 33.68
C ALA A 104 -14.85 -7.45 33.48
N ALA A 105 -14.25 -7.54 32.31
CA ALA A 105 -13.16 -8.48 32.02
C ALA A 105 -11.94 -8.27 32.92
N ARG A 106 -11.53 -7.01 33.15
CA ARG A 106 -10.44 -6.67 34.06
C ARG A 106 -10.74 -7.00 35.54
N LYS A 107 -11.98 -6.87 35.97
CA LYS A 107 -12.37 -7.29 37.33
C LYS A 107 -12.22 -8.80 37.50
N VAL A 108 -12.70 -9.57 36.53
CA VAL A 108 -12.58 -11.05 36.56
C VAL A 108 -11.12 -11.49 36.53
N GLU A 109 -10.26 -10.84 35.75
CA GLU A 109 -8.82 -11.14 35.68
C GLU A 109 -8.11 -10.82 37.02
N LYS A 110 -8.49 -9.71 37.67
CA LYS A 110 -7.96 -9.31 38.98
C LYS A 110 -8.41 -10.28 40.07
N GLU A 111 -9.65 -10.77 40.02
CA GLU A 111 -10.16 -11.78 40.93
C GLU A 111 -9.49 -13.15 40.72
N ARG A 112 -9.24 -13.55 39.47
CA ARG A 112 -8.45 -14.75 39.14
C ARG A 112 -7.01 -14.66 39.64
N SER A 113 -6.38 -13.51 39.47
CA SER A 113 -5.01 -13.25 39.92
C SER A 113 -4.88 -13.24 41.45
N SER A 114 -5.95 -12.83 42.18
CA SER A 114 -5.98 -12.88 43.64
C SER A 114 -6.29 -14.26 44.22
N LEU A 115 -6.83 -15.18 43.40
CA LEU A 115 -7.12 -16.56 43.77
C LEU A 115 -6.01 -17.54 43.43
N ALA A 116 -4.95 -17.10 42.74
CA ALA A 116 -3.77 -17.92 42.47
C ALA A 116 -2.99 -18.09 43.80
N PRO A 117 -2.69 -19.32 44.26
CA PRO A 117 -1.91 -19.54 45.47
C PRO A 117 -0.52 -18.93 45.30
N HIS A 118 -0.14 -18.07 46.27
CA HIS A 118 1.24 -17.61 46.36
C HIS A 118 2.18 -18.81 46.39
N PRO A 119 3.28 -18.84 45.63
CA PRO A 119 4.31 -19.82 45.88
C PRO A 119 4.87 -19.59 47.26
N THR A 120 4.59 -20.52 48.18
CA THR A 120 5.18 -20.54 49.51
C THR A 120 6.68 -20.62 49.38
N ASP A 121 7.32 -19.67 50.00
CA ASP A 121 8.67 -19.56 50.45
C ASP A 121 9.44 -20.88 50.54
N LEU A 122 10.52 -20.97 49.80
CA LEU A 122 11.65 -21.82 50.17
C LEU A 122 12.90 -20.94 50.22
N THR A 123 13.26 -20.64 51.45
CA THR A 123 14.50 -20.08 51.96
C THR A 123 15.74 -20.50 51.22
N ALA A 124 16.54 -19.55 50.77
CA ALA A 124 18.00 -19.56 50.90
C ALA A 124 18.54 -18.16 50.63
N HIS A 125 19.03 -17.50 51.67
CA HIS A 125 20.01 -16.43 51.53
C HIS A 125 21.37 -16.98 51.09
N PRO A 126 22.10 -16.21 50.27
CA PRO A 126 23.47 -15.86 50.69
C PRO A 126 23.75 -14.35 50.58
N THR A 127 24.25 -13.86 51.72
CA THR A 127 25.36 -12.92 51.95
C THR A 127 25.67 -11.84 50.92
N ASN A 128 25.67 -10.65 51.48
CA ASN A 128 26.33 -9.40 51.09
C ASN A 128 27.51 -9.49 50.12
N ASP A 129 27.44 -8.68 49.08
CA ASP A 129 28.62 -7.91 48.65
C ASP A 129 28.19 -6.48 48.29
N GLU A 130 28.69 -5.54 49.06
CA GLU A 130 28.61 -4.11 48.81
C GLU A 130 29.62 -3.77 47.73
N SER A 131 29.20 -3.31 46.59
CA SER A 131 29.84 -2.23 45.82
C SER A 131 29.33 -2.11 44.40
N VAL A 132 28.28 -1.33 44.15
CA VAL A 132 28.17 -0.57 42.87
C VAL A 132 27.47 0.76 43.14
N ARG A 133 28.18 1.80 42.80
CA ARG A 133 27.88 3.22 42.98
C ARG A 133 26.61 3.64 42.22
N ARG A 134 25.87 4.51 42.90
CA ARG A 134 24.76 5.35 42.42
C ARG A 134 25.19 6.12 41.15
N MET A 135 24.41 5.99 40.09
CA MET A 135 24.19 7.05 39.11
C MET A 135 22.68 7.34 39.08
N GLY A 136 22.33 8.58 39.39
CA GLY A 136 20.95 9.02 39.51
C GLY A 136 20.31 9.17 38.12
N HIS A 137 19.07 8.72 38.03
CA HIS A 137 18.15 9.09 36.96
C HIS A 137 17.36 10.33 37.40
N PRO A 138 17.11 11.32 36.53
CA PRO A 138 16.22 12.43 36.84
C PRO A 138 14.78 11.97 36.89
N GLU A 139 14.10 12.35 37.96
CA GLU A 139 12.65 12.17 38.16
C GLU A 139 11.89 13.04 37.15
N PHE A 140 11.01 12.41 36.36
CA PHE A 140 9.99 13.10 35.57
C PHE A 140 8.72 13.25 36.45
N HIS A 141 8.39 14.48 36.78
CA HIS A 141 7.09 14.81 37.38
C HIS A 141 6.02 14.96 36.29
N PRO A 142 4.87 14.30 36.40
CA PRO A 142 3.73 14.53 35.52
C PRO A 142 2.82 15.60 36.15
N THR A 143 2.97 16.84 35.76
CA THR A 143 1.94 17.87 35.96
C THR A 143 1.82 18.68 34.68
N ASP A 144 0.54 18.96 34.34
CA ASP A 144 0.05 19.87 33.31
C ASP A 144 -0.17 19.31 31.91
N LEU A 145 -1.30 18.58 31.77
CA LEU A 145 -2.08 18.57 30.54
C LEU A 145 -3.54 18.87 30.89
N ALA A 146 -3.94 20.10 30.59
CA ALA A 146 -5.32 20.53 30.63
C ALA A 146 -6.18 19.76 29.61
N PRO A 147 -7.45 19.46 29.89
CA PRO A 147 -8.31 18.73 28.97
C PRO A 147 -8.75 19.62 27.81
N HIS A 148 -8.54 19.15 26.58
CA HIS A 148 -9.16 19.74 25.38
C HIS A 148 -10.65 19.42 25.34
N PRO A 149 -11.50 20.37 24.90
CA PRO A 149 -12.92 20.15 24.76
C PRO A 149 -13.22 19.23 23.58
N THR A 150 -13.99 18.18 23.86
CA THR A 150 -14.60 17.30 22.87
C THR A 150 -15.76 18.03 22.19
N ASN A 151 -15.60 18.37 20.91
CA ASN A 151 -16.71 18.69 20.05
C ASN A 151 -17.09 17.46 19.24
N ASP A 152 -18.01 16.66 19.79
CA ASP A 152 -18.72 15.64 19.05
C ASP A 152 -19.87 16.30 18.28
N GLU A 153 -19.61 16.71 17.02
CA GLU A 153 -20.67 16.91 16.05
C GLU A 153 -20.71 15.70 15.11
N PRO A 154 -21.91 15.13 14.86
CA PRO A 154 -22.03 13.97 13.98
C PRO A 154 -21.83 14.41 12.53
N VAL A 155 -20.79 13.85 11.88
CA VAL A 155 -20.57 14.00 10.45
C VAL A 155 -21.78 13.43 9.70
N ARG A 156 -22.58 14.30 9.09
CA ARG A 156 -23.65 13.92 8.16
C ARG A 156 -23.04 13.17 6.99
N ARG A 157 -23.44 11.91 6.84
CA ARG A 157 -23.21 11.12 5.63
C ARG A 157 -23.86 11.84 4.47
N MET A 158 -23.06 12.34 3.53
CA MET A 158 -23.55 12.73 2.22
C MET A 158 -24.00 11.46 1.49
N GLY A 159 -25.28 11.45 1.09
CA GLY A 159 -25.87 10.34 0.37
C GLY A 159 -25.22 10.15 -1.00
N HIS A 160 -24.93 8.91 -1.32
CA HIS A 160 -24.59 8.50 -2.67
C HIS A 160 -25.86 8.56 -3.55
N PRO A 161 -25.76 8.98 -4.83
CA PRO A 161 -26.90 8.89 -5.74
C PRO A 161 -27.30 7.42 -5.94
N GLU A 162 -28.60 7.17 -5.89
CA GLU A 162 -29.19 5.87 -6.15
C GLU A 162 -28.84 5.40 -7.57
N VAL A 163 -28.10 4.31 -7.65
CA VAL A 163 -27.88 3.55 -8.88
C VAL A 163 -29.02 2.55 -8.97
N SER A 164 -29.82 2.66 -10.03
CA SER A 164 -30.94 1.80 -10.37
C SER A 164 -30.56 0.31 -10.30
N ALA A 165 -31.40 -0.42 -9.59
CA ALA A 165 -31.38 -1.88 -9.54
C ALA A 165 -31.79 -2.46 -10.89
N ASP A 166 -30.86 -3.16 -11.56
CA ASP A 166 -31.16 -4.22 -12.50
C ASP A 166 -29.90 -5.07 -12.73
N ALA A 167 -29.78 -6.14 -11.98
CA ALA A 167 -29.23 -7.45 -12.28
C ALA A 167 -28.95 -8.19 -10.96
N GLU A 168 -29.79 -9.16 -10.68
CA GLU A 168 -29.64 -10.13 -9.59
C GLU A 168 -28.29 -10.86 -9.70
N PHE A 169 -27.31 -10.41 -8.94
CA PHE A 169 -26.24 -11.23 -8.45
C PHE A 169 -26.25 -11.05 -6.92
N CYS A 170 -27.11 -11.82 -6.26
CA CYS A 170 -27.06 -12.01 -4.82
C CYS A 170 -25.73 -12.70 -4.47
N GLU A 171 -24.67 -11.94 -4.27
CA GLU A 171 -23.58 -12.39 -3.42
C GLU A 171 -24.15 -12.47 -2.00
N GLU A 172 -24.46 -13.68 -1.52
CA GLU A 172 -24.75 -13.89 -0.10
C GLU A 172 -23.58 -13.31 0.69
N LYS A 173 -23.87 -12.37 1.59
CA LYS A 173 -22.87 -11.81 2.49
C LYS A 173 -22.24 -12.98 3.26
N PRO A 174 -20.92 -13.14 3.26
CA PRO A 174 -20.26 -14.22 3.96
C PRO A 174 -20.70 -14.20 5.44
N LYS A 175 -21.19 -15.33 5.92
CA LYS A 175 -21.72 -15.49 7.30
C LYS A 175 -20.59 -15.59 8.33
N ASP A 176 -19.39 -15.95 7.88
CA ASP A 176 -18.19 -16.11 8.73
C ASP A 176 -17.12 -15.10 8.33
N PRO A 177 -16.58 -14.31 9.26
CA PRO A 177 -15.44 -13.43 8.99
C PRO A 177 -14.22 -14.14 8.38
N ALA A 178 -14.00 -15.42 8.67
CA ALA A 178 -12.95 -16.22 8.07
C ALA A 178 -13.15 -16.43 6.55
N GLU A 179 -14.38 -16.39 6.05
CA GLU A 179 -14.65 -16.47 4.61
C GLU A 179 -14.22 -15.20 3.87
N LEU A 180 -14.22 -14.04 4.53
CA LEU A 180 -13.84 -12.76 3.92
C LEU A 180 -12.37 -12.74 3.52
N THR A 181 -11.52 -13.44 4.27
CA THR A 181 -10.07 -13.48 4.07
C THR A 181 -9.57 -14.80 3.49
N ARG A 182 -10.49 -15.72 3.15
CA ARG A 182 -10.11 -16.98 2.54
C ARG A 182 -9.56 -16.77 1.13
N LEU A 183 -8.34 -17.24 0.91
CA LEU A 183 -7.65 -17.24 -0.37
C LEU A 183 -7.40 -18.68 -0.84
N PRO A 184 -7.34 -18.95 -2.16
CA PRO A 184 -7.04 -20.29 -2.69
C PRO A 184 -5.66 -20.77 -2.26
N ALA A 185 -4.64 -19.91 -2.40
CA ALA A 185 -3.27 -20.12 -1.95
C ALA A 185 -2.64 -18.79 -1.54
N VAL A 186 -1.73 -18.86 -0.57
CA VAL A 186 -0.94 -17.70 -0.10
C VAL A 186 0.53 -18.07 -0.19
N GLU A 187 1.28 -17.24 -0.88
CA GLU A 187 2.72 -17.35 -1.01
C GLU A 187 3.39 -16.14 -0.35
N TYR A 188 4.46 -16.38 0.40
CA TYR A 188 5.17 -15.30 1.08
C TYR A 188 6.49 -14.98 0.41
N PHE A 189 6.77 -13.69 0.27
CA PHE A 189 8.06 -13.17 -0.14
C PHE A 189 8.62 -12.20 0.90
N ARG A 190 9.89 -11.83 0.75
CA ARG A 190 10.56 -10.83 1.56
C ARG A 190 11.13 -9.72 0.69
N ALA A 191 11.02 -8.47 1.18
CA ALA A 191 11.66 -7.33 0.52
C ALA A 191 13.18 -7.56 0.41
N GLY A 192 13.73 -7.33 -0.78
CA GLY A 192 15.14 -7.55 -1.10
C GLY A 192 15.48 -8.97 -1.59
N GLU A 193 14.59 -9.94 -1.46
CA GLU A 193 14.77 -11.31 -1.94
C GLU A 193 13.98 -11.53 -3.22
N LYS A 194 14.63 -11.99 -4.28
CA LYS A 194 13.98 -12.29 -5.56
C LYS A 194 13.18 -13.58 -5.48
N PHE A 195 12.04 -13.62 -6.16
CA PHE A 195 11.29 -14.83 -6.42
C PHE A 195 10.82 -14.87 -7.89
N CYS A 196 10.36 -16.02 -8.36
CA CYS A 196 9.88 -16.18 -9.72
C CYS A 196 8.43 -16.66 -9.76
N VAL A 197 7.66 -16.12 -10.69
CA VAL A 197 6.38 -16.68 -11.10
C VAL A 197 6.47 -16.92 -12.60
N GLY A 198 6.41 -18.18 -13.01
CA GLY A 198 6.66 -18.56 -14.40
C GLY A 198 8.01 -18.04 -14.90
N ASP A 199 8.00 -17.26 -15.96
CA ASP A 199 9.18 -16.65 -16.58
C ASP A 199 9.43 -15.19 -16.14
N ILE A 200 8.73 -14.71 -15.14
CA ILE A 200 8.92 -13.38 -14.56
C ILE A 200 9.69 -13.50 -13.22
N GLU A 201 10.87 -12.91 -13.14
CA GLU A 201 11.58 -12.67 -11.89
C GLU A 201 11.03 -11.40 -11.24
N VAL A 202 10.67 -11.46 -9.96
CA VAL A 202 10.13 -10.36 -9.16
C VAL A 202 11.11 -10.00 -8.07
N LEU A 203 11.54 -8.74 -8.00
CA LEU A 203 12.32 -8.16 -6.92
C LEU A 203 11.46 -7.18 -6.14
N PRO A 204 10.91 -7.56 -4.97
CA PRO A 204 10.27 -6.61 -4.07
C PRO A 204 11.33 -5.77 -3.34
N PHE A 205 11.05 -4.46 -3.15
CA PHE A 205 11.91 -3.57 -2.38
C PHE A 205 11.08 -2.72 -1.42
N THR A 206 11.56 -2.51 -0.20
CA THR A 206 10.85 -1.73 0.81
C THR A 206 10.68 -0.28 0.36
N ILE A 207 9.48 0.27 0.53
CA ILE A 207 9.16 1.68 0.35
C ILE A 207 8.70 2.30 1.67
N PRO A 208 8.95 3.59 1.92
CA PRO A 208 8.51 4.28 3.13
C PRO A 208 7.03 4.70 3.01
N HIS A 209 6.13 3.93 3.62
CA HIS A 209 4.70 4.21 3.68
C HIS A 209 4.11 3.79 5.01
N ASP A 210 2.93 4.33 5.40
CA ASP A 210 2.25 4.03 6.65
C ASP A 210 1.42 2.73 6.59
N ALA A 211 2.07 1.65 6.19
CA ALA A 211 1.54 0.30 6.08
C ALA A 211 2.42 -0.70 6.85
N ALA A 212 1.99 -1.95 6.97
CA ALA A 212 2.67 -2.94 7.82
C ALA A 212 4.06 -3.34 7.29
N ASP A 213 4.19 -3.57 5.98
CA ASP A 213 5.46 -3.89 5.32
C ASP A 213 5.33 -3.58 3.81
N PRO A 214 5.28 -2.28 3.46
CA PRO A 214 4.98 -1.84 2.11
C PRO A 214 6.17 -2.03 1.18
N VAL A 215 5.90 -2.50 -0.04
CA VAL A 215 6.90 -2.78 -1.06
C VAL A 215 6.54 -2.19 -2.42
N GLY A 216 7.55 -1.77 -3.17
CA GLY A 216 7.49 -1.64 -4.61
C GLY A 216 8.08 -2.90 -5.27
N PHE A 217 7.90 -3.03 -6.57
CA PHE A 217 8.36 -4.19 -7.32
C PHE A 217 9.20 -3.80 -8.55
N VAL A 218 10.19 -4.64 -8.85
CA VAL A 218 10.82 -4.69 -10.18
C VAL A 218 10.55 -6.07 -10.75
N PHE A 219 9.88 -6.10 -11.90
CA PHE A 219 9.63 -7.30 -12.70
C PHE A 219 10.68 -7.39 -13.79
N GLN A 220 11.27 -8.56 -13.97
CA GLN A 220 12.29 -8.79 -14.98
C GLN A 220 11.97 -10.06 -15.77
N SER A 221 11.91 -9.94 -17.09
CA SER A 221 11.83 -11.07 -18.02
C SER A 221 12.43 -10.69 -19.36
N GLN A 222 13.07 -11.64 -20.05
CA GLN A 222 13.63 -11.48 -21.39
C GLN A 222 14.59 -10.26 -21.55
N GLY A 223 15.28 -9.89 -20.47
CA GLY A 223 16.17 -8.71 -20.44
C GLY A 223 15.49 -7.37 -20.19
N VAL A 224 14.14 -7.33 -20.17
CA VAL A 224 13.33 -6.14 -19.88
C VAL A 224 13.07 -6.03 -18.39
N ARG A 225 13.11 -4.80 -17.86
CA ARG A 225 12.84 -4.47 -16.44
C ARG A 225 11.72 -3.44 -16.34
N VAL A 226 10.68 -3.78 -15.60
CA VAL A 226 9.52 -2.92 -15.31
C VAL A 226 9.47 -2.64 -13.81
N ALA A 227 9.53 -1.39 -13.40
CA ALA A 227 9.43 -1.00 -11.99
C ALA A 227 8.06 -0.37 -11.67
N ILE A 228 7.52 -0.70 -10.50
CA ILE A 228 6.30 -0.11 -9.92
C ILE A 228 6.64 0.37 -8.50
N ALA A 229 6.52 1.69 -8.27
CA ALA A 229 6.81 2.35 -7.00
C ALA A 229 5.76 3.44 -6.73
N THR A 230 4.67 3.06 -6.09
CA THR A 230 3.60 3.96 -5.62
C THR A 230 3.53 3.93 -4.11
N ASP A 231 2.84 4.90 -3.52
CA ASP A 231 2.63 4.97 -2.07
C ASP A 231 3.94 5.10 -1.29
N LEU A 232 4.71 6.13 -1.61
CA LEU A 232 5.99 6.38 -0.95
C LEU A 232 6.14 7.85 -0.55
N GLY A 233 6.43 8.11 0.72
CA GLY A 233 6.63 9.47 1.23
C GLY A 233 7.93 10.11 0.72
N TYR A 234 8.92 9.32 0.35
CA TYR A 234 10.17 9.76 -0.28
C TYR A 234 10.91 8.59 -0.94
N LEU A 235 11.79 8.90 -1.87
CA LEU A 235 12.65 7.90 -2.52
C LEU A 235 13.86 7.55 -1.65
N ALA A 236 13.76 6.46 -0.91
CA ALA A 236 14.84 5.93 -0.10
C ALA A 236 15.99 5.37 -0.98
N PRO A 237 17.24 5.28 -0.46
CA PRO A 237 18.39 4.81 -1.24
C PRO A 237 18.22 3.42 -1.86
N ASN A 238 17.57 2.48 -1.15
CA ASN A 238 17.25 1.14 -1.65
C ASN A 238 16.26 1.19 -2.83
N ALA A 239 15.23 2.05 -2.74
CA ALA A 239 14.28 2.27 -3.83
C ALA A 239 14.98 2.87 -5.05
N LYS A 240 15.78 3.94 -4.87
CA LYS A 240 16.59 4.52 -5.96
C LYS A 240 17.50 3.50 -6.63
N ALA A 241 18.10 2.58 -5.85
CA ALA A 241 18.95 1.51 -6.40
C ALA A 241 18.15 0.48 -7.19
N ALA A 242 16.94 0.09 -6.71
CA ALA A 242 16.06 -0.86 -7.39
C ALA A 242 15.54 -0.32 -8.74
N LEU A 243 15.22 0.99 -8.79
CA LEU A 243 14.68 1.66 -9.96
C LEU A 243 15.69 1.88 -11.09
N ARG A 244 16.98 1.60 -10.87
CA ARG A 244 18.01 1.78 -11.91
C ARG A 244 17.85 0.79 -13.04
N ARG A 245 18.12 1.27 -14.28
CA ARG A 245 18.12 0.48 -15.51
C ARG A 245 16.80 -0.27 -15.74
N CYS A 246 15.67 0.36 -15.40
CA CYS A 246 14.35 -0.11 -15.73
C CYS A 246 13.91 0.49 -17.06
N ASP A 247 13.36 -0.33 -17.95
CA ASP A 247 12.87 0.09 -19.28
C ASP A 247 11.54 0.86 -19.15
N VAL A 248 10.73 0.49 -18.15
CA VAL A 248 9.52 1.23 -17.72
C VAL A 248 9.61 1.53 -16.25
N LEU A 249 9.33 2.77 -15.91
CA LEU A 249 9.27 3.25 -14.52
C LEU A 249 7.87 3.80 -14.24
N MET A 250 7.04 3.03 -13.52
CA MET A 250 5.80 3.53 -12.94
C MET A 250 6.11 4.06 -11.54
N ILE A 251 5.91 5.35 -11.34
CA ILE A 251 6.31 6.04 -10.11
C ILE A 251 5.24 7.03 -9.65
N GLU A 252 5.11 7.19 -8.35
CA GLU A 252 4.16 8.11 -7.76
C GLU A 252 4.45 9.58 -8.10
N SER A 253 3.37 10.32 -8.42
CA SER A 253 3.33 11.78 -8.54
C SER A 253 2.01 12.25 -7.91
N ASN A 254 1.95 12.17 -6.57
CA ASN A 254 0.67 12.21 -5.88
C ASN A 254 0.06 13.61 -5.83
N HIS A 255 0.81 14.62 -5.41
CA HIS A 255 0.24 15.94 -5.15
C HIS A 255 1.16 17.08 -5.57
N ASP A 256 0.54 18.18 -5.96
CA ASP A 256 1.17 19.49 -6.02
C ASP A 256 1.19 20.12 -4.63
N LEU A 257 2.32 20.73 -4.25
CA LEU A 257 2.51 21.27 -2.91
C LEU A 257 1.59 22.47 -2.60
N GLU A 258 1.31 23.31 -3.59
CA GLU A 258 0.43 24.47 -3.41
C GLU A 258 -1.02 24.03 -3.35
N MET A 259 -1.45 23.14 -4.24
CA MET A 259 -2.80 22.57 -4.21
C MET A 259 -3.07 21.83 -2.90
N LEU A 260 -2.10 21.05 -2.38
CA LEU A 260 -2.27 20.38 -1.09
C LEU A 260 -2.35 21.40 0.06
N ARG A 261 -1.48 22.44 0.06
CA ARG A 261 -1.50 23.49 1.08
C ARG A 261 -2.87 24.19 1.14
N ASP A 262 -3.40 24.57 -0.01
CA ASP A 262 -4.62 25.38 -0.13
C ASP A 262 -5.89 24.52 -0.31
N GLY A 263 -5.73 23.21 -0.52
CA GLY A 263 -6.80 22.25 -0.79
C GLY A 263 -7.72 21.97 0.41
N PRO A 264 -8.78 21.17 0.20
CA PRO A 264 -9.87 21.00 1.17
C PRO A 264 -9.52 20.08 2.35
N TYR A 265 -8.39 19.39 2.34
CA TYR A 265 -8.06 18.43 3.39
C TYR A 265 -7.81 19.10 4.73
N PRO A 266 -8.27 18.49 5.86
CA PRO A 266 -7.90 18.92 7.20
C PRO A 266 -6.37 18.94 7.37
N TRP A 267 -5.87 19.83 8.25
CA TRP A 267 -4.42 19.96 8.46
C TRP A 267 -3.72 18.66 8.87
N SER A 268 -4.36 17.82 9.68
CA SER A 268 -3.83 16.50 10.06
C SER A 268 -3.63 15.57 8.87
N VAL A 269 -4.55 15.60 7.89
CA VAL A 269 -4.43 14.83 6.66
C VAL A 269 -3.31 15.39 5.77
N LYS A 270 -3.21 16.71 5.64
CA LYS A 270 -2.11 17.36 4.90
C LYS A 270 -0.74 16.99 5.47
N GLN A 271 -0.61 17.03 6.81
CA GLN A 271 0.62 16.63 7.50
C GLN A 271 0.98 15.15 7.24
N ARG A 272 -0.03 14.25 7.25
CA ARG A 272 0.18 12.83 6.92
C ARG A 272 0.66 12.67 5.48
N VAL A 273 -0.01 13.29 4.52
CA VAL A 273 0.34 13.23 3.08
C VAL A 273 1.77 13.73 2.84
N MET A 274 2.17 14.84 3.47
CA MET A 274 3.52 15.42 3.35
C MET A 274 4.57 14.71 4.20
N SER A 275 4.21 13.72 5.00
CA SER A 275 5.17 13.04 5.89
C SER A 275 6.09 12.10 5.12
N ARG A 276 7.16 11.65 5.79
CA ARG A 276 8.10 10.65 5.22
C ARG A 276 7.48 9.28 4.94
N VAL A 277 6.29 9.04 5.44
CA VAL A 277 5.51 7.81 5.21
C VAL A 277 4.18 8.12 4.52
N GLY A 278 4.02 9.32 3.99
CA GLY A 278 2.87 9.75 3.20
C GLY A 278 3.04 9.43 1.72
N HIS A 279 2.97 10.48 0.87
CA HIS A 279 2.99 10.34 -0.58
C HIS A 279 4.00 11.28 -1.25
N LEU A 280 4.54 10.86 -2.39
CA LEU A 280 5.53 11.60 -3.15
C LEU A 280 4.89 12.78 -3.90
N SER A 281 5.36 14.00 -3.65
CA SER A 281 4.90 15.18 -4.38
C SER A 281 5.49 15.24 -5.80
N ASN A 282 4.82 15.99 -6.71
CA ASN A 282 5.35 16.31 -8.03
C ASN A 282 6.77 16.91 -7.95
N HIS A 283 7.01 17.74 -6.92
CA HIS A 283 8.29 18.37 -6.68
C HIS A 283 9.39 17.36 -6.31
N ALA A 284 9.12 16.48 -5.34
CA ALA A 284 10.09 15.47 -4.91
C ALA A 284 10.40 14.44 -6.02
N LEU A 285 9.40 14.11 -6.85
CA LEU A 285 9.63 13.32 -8.06
C LEU A 285 10.54 14.06 -9.05
N ALA A 286 10.29 15.35 -9.30
CA ALA A 286 11.13 16.16 -10.20
C ALA A 286 12.57 16.27 -9.71
N GLU A 287 12.80 16.41 -8.41
CA GLU A 287 14.14 16.38 -7.82
C GLU A 287 14.84 15.05 -8.10
N TYR A 288 14.15 13.92 -7.92
CA TYR A 288 14.71 12.60 -8.24
C TYR A 288 15.03 12.46 -9.73
N LEU A 289 14.10 12.85 -10.61
CA LEU A 289 14.30 12.76 -12.06
C LEU A 289 15.45 13.63 -12.55
N THR A 290 15.71 14.75 -11.90
CA THR A 290 16.81 15.66 -12.26
C THR A 290 18.17 15.20 -11.71
N GLY A 291 18.20 14.63 -10.49
CA GLY A 291 19.45 14.39 -9.76
C GLY A 291 19.91 12.93 -9.73
N ASP A 292 19.06 12.02 -9.35
CA ASP A 292 19.43 10.62 -9.03
C ASP A 292 18.98 9.59 -10.07
N TYR A 293 18.04 9.95 -10.93
CA TYR A 293 17.55 9.10 -12.00
C TYR A 293 18.62 8.91 -13.08
N ASP A 294 18.76 7.67 -13.56
CA ASP A 294 19.79 7.31 -14.53
C ASP A 294 19.41 7.58 -16.01
N GLY A 295 18.20 8.10 -16.24
CA GLY A 295 17.73 8.42 -17.60
C GLY A 295 17.41 7.22 -18.48
N TYR A 296 17.44 5.99 -17.95
CA TYR A 296 17.39 4.77 -18.75
C TYR A 296 15.99 4.41 -19.28
N ALA A 297 14.91 4.69 -18.52
CA ALA A 297 13.58 4.24 -18.89
C ALA A 297 13.09 4.86 -20.21
N GLN A 298 12.61 4.03 -21.13
CA GLN A 298 11.94 4.49 -22.34
C GLN A 298 10.60 5.14 -22.02
N THR A 299 9.93 4.67 -20.95
CA THR A 299 8.64 5.20 -20.52
C THR A 299 8.63 5.42 -19.02
N VAL A 300 8.25 6.62 -18.61
CA VAL A 300 7.95 6.99 -17.20
C VAL A 300 6.44 7.18 -17.08
N VAL A 301 5.80 6.37 -16.24
CA VAL A 301 4.36 6.44 -15.96
C VAL A 301 4.16 7.13 -14.63
N LEU A 302 3.57 8.32 -14.65
CA LEU A 302 3.16 9.03 -13.44
C LEU A 302 1.90 8.38 -12.91
N ALA A 303 1.93 7.97 -11.65
CA ALA A 303 0.90 7.16 -11.04
C ALA A 303 0.43 7.73 -9.70
N HIS A 304 -0.68 7.23 -9.21
CA HIS A 304 -1.24 7.53 -7.89
C HIS A 304 -1.48 9.03 -7.65
N LEU A 305 -2.00 9.72 -8.67
CA LEU A 305 -2.32 11.15 -8.60
C LEU A 305 -3.52 11.39 -7.67
N SER A 306 -3.40 12.39 -6.79
CA SER A 306 -4.51 12.83 -5.93
C SER A 306 -5.58 13.55 -6.75
N GLU A 307 -6.83 13.15 -6.62
CA GLU A 307 -7.96 13.80 -7.30
C GLU A 307 -8.23 15.24 -6.81
N SER A 308 -7.90 15.52 -5.55
CA SER A 308 -8.20 16.82 -4.92
C SER A 308 -7.01 17.75 -4.84
N ASN A 309 -5.79 17.23 -4.93
CA ASN A 309 -4.56 18.00 -4.66
C ASN A 309 -3.53 17.89 -5.78
N ASN A 310 -3.97 17.50 -6.99
CA ASN A 310 -3.12 17.46 -8.17
C ASN A 310 -3.96 17.75 -9.42
N LEU A 311 -3.26 18.15 -10.48
CA LEU A 311 -3.78 18.15 -11.84
C LEU A 311 -2.83 17.31 -12.70
N PRO A 312 -3.36 16.44 -13.57
CA PRO A 312 -2.55 15.65 -14.49
C PRO A 312 -1.52 16.47 -15.28
N GLU A 313 -1.92 17.66 -15.71
CA GLU A 313 -1.09 18.58 -16.47
C GLU A 313 0.09 19.11 -15.65
N LEU A 314 -0.13 19.42 -14.35
CA LEU A 314 0.94 19.88 -13.45
C LEU A 314 1.97 18.77 -13.19
N ALA A 315 1.48 17.54 -12.93
CA ALA A 315 2.35 16.39 -12.75
C ALA A 315 3.19 16.13 -14.00
N GLN A 316 2.56 16.12 -15.18
CA GLN A 316 3.22 15.91 -16.48
C GLN A 316 4.25 17.00 -16.75
N MET A 317 3.90 18.27 -16.65
CA MET A 317 4.80 19.40 -16.88
C MET A 317 6.01 19.37 -15.93
N SER A 318 5.81 19.00 -14.68
CA SER A 318 6.87 18.89 -13.68
C SER A 318 7.87 17.79 -14.08
N ALA A 319 7.38 16.60 -14.43
CA ALA A 319 8.21 15.47 -14.84
C ALA A 319 8.93 15.73 -16.18
N GLU A 320 8.23 16.26 -17.20
CA GLU A 320 8.83 16.57 -18.51
C GLU A 320 9.93 17.64 -18.40
N ARG A 321 9.72 18.66 -17.57
CA ARG A 321 10.73 19.67 -17.30
C ARG A 321 11.97 19.07 -16.63
N ALA A 322 11.78 18.18 -15.65
CA ALA A 322 12.86 17.51 -14.96
C ALA A 322 13.65 16.57 -15.91
N LEU A 323 12.97 15.85 -16.78
CA LEU A 323 13.58 14.98 -17.79
C LEU A 323 14.23 15.75 -18.93
N GLY A 324 13.70 16.93 -19.33
CA GLY A 324 14.23 17.77 -20.41
C GLY A 324 15.67 18.25 -20.21
N GLY A 325 16.15 18.32 -18.97
CA GLY A 325 17.55 18.59 -18.64
C GLY A 325 18.51 17.43 -18.85
N GLN A 326 17.99 16.21 -19.00
CA GLN A 326 18.75 14.96 -19.18
C GLN A 326 18.47 14.26 -20.49
N MET A 327 17.90 14.95 -21.50
CA MET A 327 17.44 14.32 -22.75
C MET A 327 18.47 13.33 -23.30
N PRO A 328 18.21 12.00 -23.19
CA PRO A 328 18.93 11.01 -23.99
C PRO A 328 18.51 11.17 -25.46
N LEU A 329 19.37 10.80 -26.36
CA LEU A 329 19.13 10.74 -27.81
C LEU A 329 17.84 10.00 -28.23
N LEU A 330 17.19 9.29 -27.30
CA LEU A 330 16.00 8.46 -27.50
C LEU A 330 14.70 8.99 -26.88
N GLY A 331 14.73 10.08 -26.11
CA GLY A 331 13.57 10.73 -25.49
C GLY A 331 12.74 9.82 -24.55
N ASN A 332 12.70 10.13 -23.26
CA ASN A 332 11.78 9.44 -22.36
C ASN A 332 10.33 9.85 -22.66
N ARG A 333 9.44 8.87 -22.79
CA ARG A 333 8.01 9.13 -22.93
C ARG A 333 7.39 9.25 -21.53
N VAL A 334 6.74 10.35 -21.22
CA VAL A 334 5.93 10.51 -20.02
C VAL A 334 4.49 10.10 -20.31
N MET A 335 3.90 9.25 -19.49
CA MET A 335 2.51 8.83 -19.55
C MET A 335 1.85 9.07 -18.20
N LEU A 336 0.54 9.28 -18.19
CA LEU A 336 -0.26 9.49 -16.98
C LEU A 336 -1.19 8.30 -16.78
N ALA A 337 -1.07 7.63 -15.65
CA ALA A 337 -2.05 6.63 -15.24
C ALA A 337 -3.29 7.33 -14.64
N ALA A 338 -4.47 6.84 -15.00
CA ALA A 338 -5.74 7.42 -14.57
C ALA A 338 -6.50 6.50 -13.62
N GLN A 339 -7.34 7.11 -12.78
CA GLN A 339 -8.25 6.37 -11.91
C GLN A 339 -9.40 5.72 -12.68
N GLU A 340 -9.92 6.41 -13.70
CA GLU A 340 -11.22 6.08 -14.32
C GLU A 340 -11.13 5.06 -15.44
N HIS A 341 -10.01 4.95 -16.12
CA HIS A 341 -9.86 4.09 -17.29
C HIS A 341 -8.45 3.54 -17.42
N PRO A 342 -8.33 2.35 -18.03
CA PRO A 342 -7.02 1.74 -18.28
C PRO A 342 -6.14 2.62 -19.18
N LEU A 343 -4.85 2.60 -18.90
CA LEU A 343 -3.83 3.16 -19.78
C LEU A 343 -3.62 2.24 -20.97
N ALA A 344 -3.29 2.81 -22.13
CA ALA A 344 -2.89 2.02 -23.28
C ALA A 344 -1.69 1.12 -22.92
N PRO A 345 -1.72 -0.18 -23.26
CA PRO A 345 -0.66 -1.10 -22.90
C PRO A 345 0.71 -0.66 -23.41
N ILE A 346 1.72 -0.76 -22.54
CA ILE A 346 3.12 -0.53 -22.85
C ILE A 346 3.72 -1.89 -23.23
N VAL A 347 4.23 -2.00 -24.44
CA VAL A 347 4.80 -3.23 -24.99
C VAL A 347 6.29 -3.03 -25.25
N LEU A 348 7.12 -4.00 -24.81
CA LEU A 348 8.59 -3.97 -24.82
C LEU A 348 9.17 -5.24 -25.44
#